data_6eccda8667f0eb1d908cff5e8775a004
#
_entry.id   6eccda8667f0eb1d908cff5e8775a004
#
_cell.length_a   1.000
_cell.length_b   1.000
_cell.length_c   1.000
_cell.angle_alpha   90.00
_cell.angle_beta   90.00
_cell.angle_gamma   90.00
#
_symmetry.space_group_name_H-M   'P 1'
#
loop_
_entity.id
_entity.type
_entity.pdbx_description
1 polymer ?
#
loop_
_entity_poly.entity_id
_entity_poly.type
_entity_poly.pdbx_seq_one_letter_code
_entity_poly.pdbx_strand_id
1 'polypeptide(L)'
;MTKFEVVLIATPGFGNLVPIVEFAQRIVDHDHRFSATILIINMPGRPLLDLYIQSRVATSTSNIRFVHLPTADFPSSDHSKIFIAHVTSLIEKHKHHVKEAITKLMAPELDADDSESNSVPRLAGLFVDMFCSSIIDVAKELDIPCYLYFASPASFLSFILHLPVLDTQTQLTTEFAESDTKLFIPGFVDPVPPSVFPPVAFTEDGYSCYMYHALRYTQTKGIVINTLQELESHALNSFSTSQMPRVYPIGPVLDLVGSAQWHPDRAHHESIIRWLEEQPSSSVVFLCFGSMGCLDEPQVREIAHGLERARFRFLWSLREPPKVLLDQPDEYTNIEEVLPNGFLERTSEFGLVCGWISQVSILAHKAIGGFVSHCGWNSILESLWHGVPIATWPIYAEQQLNAFKMVKELGLAVEISLDYRRGSNKLVLAEEIERGIKCLMDGDGEVRKKVKEMSKNVRMAVMENGSSYMSLGTLIEELANNV
;
A
#
# COMPACT_ATOMS: atom_id res chain seq x y z
N MET A 1 26.31 17.57 -19.06
CA MET A 1 24.94 17.03 -19.29
C MET A 1 24.00 17.71 -18.31
N THR A 2 22.80 18.09 -18.73
CA THR A 2 21.80 18.70 -17.82
C THR A 2 21.42 17.68 -16.75
N LYS A 3 21.47 18.07 -15.47
CA LYS A 3 21.01 17.28 -14.35
C LYS A 3 19.59 17.67 -13.96
N PHE A 4 18.79 16.70 -13.57
CA PHE A 4 17.40 16.88 -13.20
C PHE A 4 17.18 16.47 -11.74
N GLU A 5 16.30 17.17 -11.05
CA GLU A 5 15.86 16.84 -9.71
C GLU A 5 14.36 16.57 -9.71
N VAL A 6 13.94 15.55 -8.99
CA VAL A 6 12.53 15.35 -8.65
C VAL A 6 12.35 15.41 -7.14
N VAL A 7 11.28 16.03 -6.70
CA VAL A 7 10.92 16.07 -5.28
C VAL A 7 9.70 15.18 -5.05
N LEU A 8 9.73 14.36 -4.01
CA LEU A 8 8.66 13.45 -3.67
C LEU A 8 8.23 13.67 -2.22
N ILE A 9 6.92 13.60 -1.97
CA ILE A 9 6.37 13.69 -0.62
C ILE A 9 5.29 12.63 -0.44
N ALA A 10 5.37 11.89 0.67
CA ALA A 10 4.44 10.82 1.00
C ALA A 10 3.78 11.04 2.35
N THR A 11 2.60 10.46 2.47
CA THR A 11 1.96 10.22 3.75
C THR A 11 2.85 9.37 4.65
N PRO A 12 3.01 9.71 5.94
CA PRO A 12 3.88 9.00 6.87
C PRO A 12 3.27 7.65 7.29
N GLY A 13 3.38 6.66 6.42
CA GLY A 13 2.93 5.29 6.63
C GLY A 13 3.62 4.33 5.67
N PHE A 14 3.83 3.08 6.07
CA PHE A 14 4.53 2.08 5.24
C PHE A 14 3.88 1.91 3.86
N GLY A 15 2.53 1.84 3.81
CA GLY A 15 1.79 1.65 2.57
C GLY A 15 2.02 2.72 1.50
N ASN A 16 2.42 3.92 1.92
CA ASN A 16 2.62 5.08 1.05
C ASN A 16 4.10 5.43 0.87
N LEU A 17 4.86 5.49 1.98
CA LEU A 17 6.26 5.92 1.94
C LEU A 17 7.16 4.90 1.24
N VAL A 18 7.01 3.60 1.54
CA VAL A 18 7.85 2.57 0.92
C VAL A 18 7.75 2.57 -0.61
N PRO A 19 6.54 2.52 -1.22
CA PRO A 19 6.42 2.58 -2.68
C PRO A 19 6.98 3.86 -3.29
N ILE A 20 6.87 5.01 -2.61
CA ILE A 20 7.39 6.27 -3.17
C ILE A 20 8.92 6.33 -3.12
N VAL A 21 9.54 5.74 -2.09
CA VAL A 21 11.01 5.59 -2.02
C VAL A 21 11.51 4.66 -3.12
N GLU A 22 10.86 3.53 -3.33
CA GLU A 22 11.20 2.60 -4.41
C GLU A 22 10.95 3.20 -5.81
N PHE A 23 9.93 4.03 -5.94
CA PHE A 23 9.70 4.77 -7.18
C PHE A 23 10.83 5.78 -7.46
N ALA A 24 11.27 6.53 -6.44
CA ALA A 24 12.40 7.44 -6.57
C ALA A 24 13.67 6.68 -7.02
N GLN A 25 13.93 5.51 -6.44
CA GLN A 25 15.04 4.64 -6.83
C GLN A 25 14.95 4.24 -8.31
N ARG A 26 13.76 3.83 -8.78
CA ARG A 26 13.55 3.45 -10.18
C ARG A 26 13.74 4.58 -11.17
N ILE A 27 13.39 5.82 -10.83
CA ILE A 27 13.68 6.99 -11.68
C ILE A 27 15.19 7.14 -11.85
N VAL A 28 15.93 7.12 -10.74
CA VAL A 28 17.39 7.28 -10.72
C VAL A 28 18.11 6.14 -11.45
N ASP A 29 17.64 4.90 -11.29
CA ASP A 29 18.22 3.72 -11.94
C ASP A 29 17.93 3.70 -13.46
N HIS A 30 16.77 4.22 -13.87
CA HIS A 30 16.40 4.29 -15.29
C HIS A 30 17.17 5.37 -16.04
N ASP A 31 17.42 6.52 -15.39
CA ASP A 31 18.19 7.63 -15.99
C ASP A 31 19.05 8.32 -14.93
N HIS A 32 20.35 8.06 -14.96
CA HIS A 32 21.34 8.60 -14.01
C HIS A 32 21.52 10.12 -14.06
N ARG A 33 20.87 10.84 -14.99
CA ARG A 33 20.79 12.30 -14.96
C ARG A 33 19.87 12.81 -13.87
N PHE A 34 18.98 11.97 -13.35
CA PHE A 34 18.04 12.30 -12.29
C PHE A 34 18.63 12.09 -10.91
N SER A 35 18.27 12.99 -10.01
CA SER A 35 18.36 12.85 -8.56
C SER A 35 16.98 13.04 -7.95
N ALA A 36 16.78 12.51 -6.74
CA ALA A 36 15.51 12.56 -6.05
C ALA A 36 15.68 13.07 -4.61
N THR A 37 14.83 14.01 -4.21
CA THR A 37 14.71 14.45 -2.82
C THR A 37 13.37 13.99 -2.26
N ILE A 38 13.39 13.21 -1.19
CA ILE A 38 12.20 12.71 -0.51
C ILE A 38 11.98 13.55 0.76
N LEU A 39 10.86 14.26 0.80
CA LEU A 39 10.47 15.07 1.95
C LEU A 39 9.75 14.16 2.96
N ILE A 40 10.27 14.10 4.19
CA ILE A 40 9.76 13.25 5.26
C ILE A 40 8.95 14.09 6.24
N ILE A 41 7.68 13.74 6.37
CA ILE A 41 6.81 14.23 7.45
C ILE A 41 6.92 13.26 8.60
N ASN A 42 7.37 13.73 9.75
CA ASN A 42 7.45 12.94 10.96
C ASN A 42 6.06 12.78 11.59
N MET A 43 5.70 11.56 11.95
CA MET A 43 4.47 11.24 12.67
C MET A 43 4.82 10.50 13.96
N PRO A 44 4.45 11.02 15.14
CA PRO A 44 4.68 10.34 16.41
C PRO A 44 4.03 8.94 16.44
N GLY A 45 4.56 8.03 17.26
CA GLY A 45 3.99 6.67 17.41
C GLY A 45 4.29 5.72 16.25
N ARG A 46 5.32 5.97 15.44
CA ARG A 46 5.71 5.17 14.27
C ARG A 46 7.16 4.67 14.30
N PRO A 47 7.62 4.00 15.38
CA PRO A 47 9.03 3.64 15.53
C PRO A 47 9.58 2.74 14.41
N LEU A 48 8.77 1.83 13.87
CA LEU A 48 9.20 0.98 12.77
C LEU A 48 9.41 1.77 11.47
N LEU A 49 8.62 2.83 11.24
CA LEU A 49 8.79 3.71 10.09
C LEU A 49 10.09 4.52 10.20
N ASP A 50 10.43 4.98 11.40
CA ASP A 50 11.68 5.68 11.67
C ASP A 50 12.89 4.77 11.41
N LEU A 51 12.84 3.51 11.83
CA LEU A 51 13.88 2.51 11.53
C LEU A 51 14.03 2.26 10.02
N TYR A 52 12.90 2.17 9.30
CA TYR A 52 12.93 2.05 7.84
C TYR A 52 13.64 3.26 7.20
N ILE A 53 13.25 4.49 7.57
CA ILE A 53 13.85 5.71 7.02
C ILE A 53 15.36 5.73 7.33
N GLN A 54 15.77 5.45 8.56
CA GLN A 54 17.18 5.39 8.96
C GLN A 54 17.96 4.36 8.11
N SER A 55 17.40 3.19 7.88
CA SER A 55 18.01 2.17 7.03
C SER A 55 18.16 2.65 5.58
N ARG A 56 17.13 3.30 5.03
CA ARG A 56 17.19 3.81 3.64
C ARG A 56 18.18 4.96 3.51
N VAL A 57 18.25 5.87 4.49
CA VAL A 57 19.27 6.93 4.54
C VAL A 57 20.70 6.32 4.55
N ALA A 58 20.92 5.26 5.33
CA ALA A 58 22.22 4.62 5.45
C ALA A 58 22.64 3.84 4.18
N THR A 59 21.69 3.39 3.36
CA THR A 59 21.92 2.57 2.17
C THR A 59 21.70 3.32 0.85
N SER A 60 21.16 4.53 0.89
CA SER A 60 20.86 5.33 -0.33
C SER A 60 22.13 5.74 -1.08
N THR A 61 22.00 5.81 -2.39
CA THR A 61 23.04 6.35 -3.26
C THR A 61 23.11 7.88 -3.13
N SER A 62 24.20 8.50 -3.60
CA SER A 62 24.36 9.97 -3.59
C SER A 62 23.26 10.73 -4.37
N ASN A 63 22.49 10.02 -5.19
CA ASN A 63 21.44 10.62 -6.03
C ASN A 63 20.06 10.60 -5.35
N ILE A 64 19.91 10.04 -4.12
CA ILE A 64 18.67 10.07 -3.35
C ILE A 64 18.92 10.71 -2.00
N ARG A 65 18.17 11.77 -1.69
CA ARG A 65 18.27 12.53 -0.44
C ARG A 65 16.97 12.44 0.34
N PHE A 66 17.09 12.37 1.65
CA PHE A 66 15.96 12.43 2.58
C PHE A 66 16.04 13.73 3.37
N VAL A 67 14.98 14.52 3.33
CA VAL A 67 14.89 15.81 4.03
C VAL A 67 13.74 15.74 5.03
N HIS A 68 14.07 15.74 6.31
CA HIS A 68 13.07 15.79 7.38
C HIS A 68 12.49 17.21 7.46
N LEU A 69 11.17 17.29 7.34
CA LEU A 69 10.44 18.54 7.55
C LEU A 69 10.31 18.84 9.05
N PRO A 70 10.27 20.14 9.46
CA PRO A 70 9.96 20.49 10.84
C PRO A 70 8.64 19.88 11.28
N THR A 71 8.56 19.51 12.56
CA THR A 71 7.31 19.00 13.15
C THR A 71 6.27 20.11 13.20
N ALA A 72 5.07 19.83 12.69
CA ALA A 72 3.91 20.68 12.92
C ALA A 72 3.20 20.26 14.21
N ASP A 73 2.57 21.22 14.89
CA ASP A 73 1.76 20.91 16.07
C ASP A 73 0.65 19.94 15.71
N PHE A 74 0.68 18.76 16.30
CA PHE A 74 -0.41 17.80 16.19
C PHE A 74 -1.64 18.37 16.90
N PRO A 75 -2.79 18.43 16.26
CA PRO A 75 -3.99 18.88 16.96
C PRO A 75 -4.35 17.86 18.04
N SER A 76 -4.14 18.21 19.28
CA SER A 76 -4.52 17.40 20.46
C SER A 76 -6.04 17.28 20.65
N SER A 77 -6.83 17.88 19.77
CA SER A 77 -8.29 18.01 19.89
C SER A 77 -9.04 17.94 18.56
N ASP A 78 -8.46 17.36 17.52
CA ASP A 78 -9.22 17.17 16.29
C ASP A 78 -10.28 16.08 16.54
N HIS A 79 -11.54 16.50 16.54
CA HIS A 79 -12.69 15.65 16.89
C HIS A 79 -13.00 14.60 15.80
N SER A 80 -12.29 14.63 14.67
CA SER A 80 -12.44 13.63 13.64
C SER A 80 -11.89 12.27 14.09
N LYS A 81 -12.74 11.27 14.13
CA LYS A 81 -12.39 9.87 14.45
C LYS A 81 -11.87 9.10 13.23
N ILE A 82 -11.65 9.78 12.09
CA ILE A 82 -11.35 9.15 10.81
C ILE A 82 -9.89 9.42 10.44
N PHE A 83 -9.12 8.35 10.21
CA PHE A 83 -7.70 8.41 9.87
C PHE A 83 -7.38 9.35 8.69
N ILE A 84 -8.17 9.29 7.60
CA ILE A 84 -7.94 10.11 6.41
C ILE A 84 -8.05 11.61 6.71
N ALA A 85 -8.99 12.04 7.55
CA ALA A 85 -9.16 13.44 7.92
C ALA A 85 -7.98 13.94 8.76
N HIS A 86 -7.46 13.13 9.70
CA HIS A 86 -6.27 13.45 10.47
C HIS A 86 -5.04 13.62 9.59
N VAL A 87 -4.82 12.69 8.67
CA VAL A 87 -3.70 12.74 7.73
C VAL A 87 -3.81 13.96 6.82
N THR A 88 -4.98 14.23 6.26
CA THR A 88 -5.21 15.41 5.41
C THR A 88 -4.92 16.71 6.17
N SER A 89 -5.36 16.83 7.43
CA SER A 89 -5.07 17.99 8.28
C SER A 89 -3.57 18.12 8.60
N LEU A 90 -2.88 17.00 8.87
CA LEU A 90 -1.44 16.98 9.09
C LEU A 90 -0.67 17.51 7.87
N ILE A 91 -1.02 17.03 6.66
CA ILE A 91 -0.38 17.46 5.41
C ILE A 91 -0.63 18.94 5.17
N GLU A 92 -1.85 19.43 5.39
CA GLU A 92 -2.20 20.84 5.22
C GLU A 92 -1.31 21.76 6.10
N LYS A 93 -1.04 21.37 7.33
CA LYS A 93 -0.15 22.12 8.24
C LYS A 93 1.32 22.14 7.79
N HIS A 94 1.74 21.16 6.97
CA HIS A 94 3.11 21.11 6.46
C HIS A 94 3.31 21.88 5.15
N LYS A 95 2.27 22.48 4.53
CA LYS A 95 2.39 23.18 3.23
C LYS A 95 3.51 24.24 3.21
N HIS A 96 3.62 25.03 4.26
CA HIS A 96 4.65 26.07 4.35
C HIS A 96 6.07 25.47 4.47
N HIS A 97 6.25 24.41 5.26
CA HIS A 97 7.54 23.71 5.36
C HIS A 97 7.96 23.05 4.05
N VAL A 98 7.00 22.47 3.32
CA VAL A 98 7.22 21.91 1.98
C VAL A 98 7.66 23.02 1.02
N LYS A 99 6.96 24.17 1.01
CA LYS A 99 7.31 25.30 0.18
C LYS A 99 8.71 25.81 0.47
N GLU A 100 9.07 25.97 1.74
CA GLU A 100 10.41 26.40 2.17
C GLU A 100 11.49 25.41 1.73
N ALA A 101 11.25 24.09 1.92
CA ALA A 101 12.20 23.05 1.52
C ALA A 101 12.44 23.06 0.00
N ILE A 102 11.38 23.14 -0.80
CA ILE A 102 11.49 23.20 -2.25
C ILE A 102 12.18 24.50 -2.69
N THR A 103 11.83 25.64 -2.12
CA THR A 103 12.46 26.92 -2.45
C THR A 103 13.97 26.89 -2.18
N LYS A 104 14.41 26.26 -1.07
CA LYS A 104 15.84 26.06 -0.77
C LYS A 104 16.52 25.16 -1.81
N LEU A 105 15.86 24.13 -2.31
CA LEU A 105 16.39 23.26 -3.36
C LEU A 105 16.53 23.95 -4.70
N MET A 106 15.68 24.94 -4.98
CA MET A 106 15.73 25.75 -6.21
C MET A 106 16.73 26.91 -6.14
N ALA A 107 17.17 27.30 -4.92
CA ALA A 107 18.12 28.39 -4.75
C ALA A 107 19.53 27.95 -5.22
N PRO A 108 20.26 28.81 -5.97
CA PRO A 108 21.66 28.51 -6.30
C PRO A 108 22.48 28.44 -4.99
N GLU A 109 23.35 27.45 -4.87
CA GLU A 109 24.33 27.39 -3.78
C GLU A 109 25.29 28.57 -3.92
N LEU A 110 25.25 29.50 -2.97
CA LEU A 110 26.08 30.71 -2.97
C LEU A 110 27.53 30.50 -2.53
N ASP A 111 27.90 29.27 -2.09
CA ASP A 111 29.19 28.97 -1.46
C ASP A 111 30.05 27.91 -2.18
N ALA A 112 29.90 27.75 -3.49
CA ALA A 112 30.83 26.88 -4.24
C ALA A 112 31.97 27.71 -4.83
N ASP A 113 33.06 27.84 -4.07
CA ASP A 113 34.38 28.36 -4.51
C ASP A 113 35.12 27.29 -5.30
N ASP A 114 34.50 26.70 -6.33
CA ASP A 114 35.15 25.76 -7.22
C ASP A 114 34.77 25.92 -8.69
N SER A 115 35.78 26.14 -9.46
CA SER A 115 35.83 26.47 -10.90
C SER A 115 35.51 25.29 -11.84
N GLU A 116 34.79 24.29 -11.41
CA GLU A 116 34.22 23.25 -12.27
C GLU A 116 32.68 23.32 -12.25
N SER A 117 32.09 23.58 -13.41
CA SER A 117 30.69 23.83 -13.71
C SER A 117 29.76 22.73 -13.20
N ASN A 118 29.48 22.65 -11.90
CA ASN A 118 28.37 21.90 -11.37
C ASN A 118 27.07 22.70 -11.62
N SER A 119 26.42 22.44 -12.75
CA SER A 119 25.11 23.02 -13.04
C SER A 119 24.14 22.58 -11.96
N VAL A 120 23.51 23.53 -11.26
CA VAL A 120 22.42 23.27 -10.32
C VAL A 120 21.39 22.37 -11.01
N PRO A 121 20.98 21.24 -10.43
CA PRO A 121 19.97 20.39 -11.02
C PRO A 121 18.67 21.17 -11.23
N ARG A 122 18.04 21.00 -12.39
CA ARG A 122 16.77 21.66 -12.68
C ARG A 122 15.64 20.80 -12.10
N LEU A 123 14.70 21.41 -11.36
CA LEU A 123 13.56 20.72 -10.78
C LEU A 123 12.56 20.33 -11.87
N ALA A 124 12.53 19.04 -12.21
CA ALA A 124 11.73 18.47 -13.29
C ALA A 124 10.28 18.19 -12.88
N GLY A 125 10.00 17.99 -11.59
CA GLY A 125 8.66 17.78 -11.09
C GLY A 125 8.57 17.50 -9.60
N LEU A 126 7.36 17.71 -9.07
CA LEU A 126 6.96 17.36 -7.71
C LEU A 126 5.96 16.20 -7.75
N PHE A 127 6.25 15.12 -7.03
CA PHE A 127 5.35 13.99 -6.87
C PHE A 127 4.69 14.03 -5.48
N VAL A 128 3.37 14.05 -5.47
CA VAL A 128 2.56 14.06 -4.25
C VAL A 128 1.82 12.74 -4.10
N ASP A 129 1.87 12.15 -2.91
CA ASP A 129 1.06 10.97 -2.55
C ASP A 129 -0.44 11.30 -2.58
N MET A 130 -1.28 10.26 -2.66
CA MET A 130 -2.74 10.38 -2.73
C MET A 130 -3.35 11.24 -1.61
N PHE A 131 -2.81 11.23 -0.40
CA PHE A 131 -3.29 12.07 0.71
C PHE A 131 -2.55 13.41 0.81
N CYS A 132 -1.52 13.61 0.01
CA CYS A 132 -0.75 14.86 -0.05
C CYS A 132 -1.27 15.86 -1.10
N SER A 133 -2.51 15.71 -1.59
CA SER A 133 -3.03 16.51 -2.70
C SER A 133 -3.11 18.02 -2.42
N SER A 134 -3.12 18.47 -1.14
CA SER A 134 -3.06 19.89 -0.81
C SER A 134 -1.73 20.55 -1.20
N ILE A 135 -0.66 19.76 -1.36
CA ILE A 135 0.65 20.25 -1.81
C ILE A 135 0.66 20.65 -3.29
N ILE A 136 -0.36 20.26 -4.07
CA ILE A 136 -0.57 20.75 -5.45
C ILE A 136 -0.64 22.28 -5.49
N ASP A 137 -1.15 22.93 -4.44
CA ASP A 137 -1.19 24.40 -4.36
C ASP A 137 0.23 24.98 -4.27
N VAL A 138 1.11 24.33 -3.49
CA VAL A 138 2.53 24.73 -3.40
C VAL A 138 3.23 24.61 -4.75
N ALA A 139 2.97 23.52 -5.48
CA ALA A 139 3.51 23.35 -6.83
C ALA A 139 3.05 24.45 -7.79
N LYS A 140 1.77 24.85 -7.75
CA LYS A 140 1.23 25.95 -8.54
C LYS A 140 1.85 27.30 -8.18
N GLU A 141 2.02 27.58 -6.88
CA GLU A 141 2.65 28.83 -6.41
C GLU A 141 4.11 28.96 -6.85
N LEU A 142 4.80 27.83 -6.99
CA LEU A 142 6.21 27.77 -7.41
C LEU A 142 6.40 27.51 -8.91
N ASP A 143 5.31 27.40 -9.68
CA ASP A 143 5.30 27.06 -11.11
C ASP A 143 6.04 25.76 -11.43
N ILE A 144 5.82 24.73 -10.60
CA ILE A 144 6.46 23.41 -10.73
C ILE A 144 5.44 22.40 -11.27
N PRO A 145 5.79 21.59 -12.30
CA PRO A 145 4.94 20.48 -12.73
C PRO A 145 4.69 19.49 -11.59
N CYS A 146 3.41 19.25 -11.28
CA CYS A 146 2.99 18.38 -10.18
C CYS A 146 2.35 17.10 -10.71
N TYR A 147 2.76 15.96 -10.17
CA TYR A 147 2.26 14.64 -10.49
C TYR A 147 1.68 13.98 -9.25
N LEU A 148 0.58 13.26 -9.41
CA LEU A 148 0.06 12.39 -8.37
C LEU A 148 0.81 11.05 -8.39
N TYR A 149 1.33 10.59 -7.26
CA TYR A 149 1.74 9.20 -7.07
C TYR A 149 0.65 8.43 -6.33
N PHE A 150 0.06 7.43 -6.98
CA PHE A 150 -1.07 6.68 -6.45
C PHE A 150 -0.65 5.25 -6.12
N ALA A 151 -0.42 4.98 -4.83
CA ALA A 151 0.08 3.69 -4.32
C ALA A 151 -1.01 2.61 -4.15
N SER A 152 -2.18 2.80 -4.74
CA SER A 152 -3.33 1.90 -4.71
C SER A 152 -3.77 1.52 -6.13
N PRO A 153 -4.70 0.57 -6.34
CA PRO A 153 -5.06 0.10 -7.68
C PRO A 153 -5.79 1.13 -8.53
N ALA A 154 -5.74 0.94 -9.85
CA ALA A 154 -6.45 1.77 -10.83
C ALA A 154 -7.98 1.73 -10.63
N SER A 155 -8.51 0.60 -10.23
CA SER A 155 -9.92 0.45 -9.89
C SER A 155 -10.35 1.32 -8.70
N PHE A 156 -9.50 1.48 -7.69
CA PHE A 156 -9.76 2.38 -6.57
C PHE A 156 -9.63 3.86 -6.98
N LEU A 157 -8.65 4.21 -7.80
CA LEU A 157 -8.57 5.55 -8.40
C LEU A 157 -9.86 5.87 -9.17
N SER A 158 -10.34 4.93 -9.98
CA SER A 158 -11.59 5.07 -10.71
C SER A 158 -12.79 5.28 -9.78
N PHE A 159 -12.85 4.55 -8.66
CA PHE A 159 -13.88 4.75 -7.63
C PHE A 159 -13.85 6.18 -7.08
N ILE A 160 -12.69 6.66 -6.63
CA ILE A 160 -12.55 8.02 -6.08
C ILE A 160 -12.95 9.08 -7.10
N LEU A 161 -12.48 8.96 -8.34
CA LEU A 161 -12.78 9.92 -9.41
C LEU A 161 -14.25 9.89 -9.87
N HIS A 162 -14.96 8.79 -9.62
CA HIS A 162 -16.37 8.64 -9.94
C HIS A 162 -17.30 9.18 -8.83
N LEU A 163 -16.79 9.43 -7.62
CA LEU A 163 -17.60 9.95 -6.50
C LEU A 163 -18.35 11.25 -6.85
N PRO A 164 -17.77 12.26 -7.54
CA PRO A 164 -18.52 13.45 -7.93
C PRO A 164 -19.71 13.16 -8.85
N VAL A 165 -19.64 12.10 -9.66
CA VAL A 165 -20.75 11.66 -10.52
C VAL A 165 -21.81 10.95 -9.67
N LEU A 166 -21.38 10.07 -8.77
CA LEU A 166 -22.28 9.37 -7.85
C LEU A 166 -23.03 10.35 -6.95
N ASP A 167 -22.39 11.41 -6.48
CA ASP A 167 -23.01 12.43 -5.63
C ASP A 167 -24.23 13.08 -6.27
N THR A 168 -24.22 13.23 -7.60
CA THR A 168 -25.37 13.75 -8.35
C THR A 168 -26.50 12.74 -8.56
N GLN A 169 -26.21 11.44 -8.41
CA GLN A 169 -27.14 10.34 -8.72
C GLN A 169 -27.65 9.64 -7.45
N THR A 170 -26.78 9.47 -6.47
CA THR A 170 -27.05 8.66 -5.28
C THR A 170 -26.21 9.16 -4.12
N GLN A 171 -26.84 9.56 -3.01
CA GLN A 171 -26.11 9.89 -1.80
C GLN A 171 -25.58 8.60 -1.14
N LEU A 172 -24.27 8.52 -0.92
CA LEU A 172 -23.65 7.42 -0.18
C LEU A 172 -23.88 7.64 1.32
N THR A 173 -24.99 7.13 1.82
CA THR A 173 -25.36 7.17 3.24
C THR A 173 -25.07 5.83 3.92
N THR A 174 -25.11 5.81 5.25
CA THR A 174 -25.03 4.56 6.03
C THR A 174 -26.16 3.57 5.67
N GLU A 175 -27.36 4.06 5.34
CA GLU A 175 -28.47 3.22 4.87
C GLU A 175 -28.16 2.60 3.50
N PHE A 176 -27.50 3.35 2.62
CA PHE A 176 -27.08 2.84 1.32
C PHE A 176 -26.02 1.74 1.46
N ALA A 177 -25.17 1.79 2.50
CA ALA A 177 -24.16 0.75 2.76
C ALA A 177 -24.78 -0.64 2.98
N GLU A 178 -26.01 -0.69 3.49
CA GLU A 178 -26.77 -1.92 3.77
C GLU A 178 -27.70 -2.33 2.62
N SER A 179 -27.72 -1.58 1.52
CA SER A 179 -28.59 -1.84 0.39
C SER A 179 -28.01 -2.93 -0.54
N ASP A 180 -28.91 -3.60 -1.27
CA ASP A 180 -28.52 -4.55 -2.33
C ASP A 180 -28.27 -3.86 -3.69
N THR A 181 -28.34 -2.53 -3.75
CA THR A 181 -28.22 -1.77 -4.99
C THR A 181 -26.77 -1.68 -5.41
N LYS A 182 -26.39 -2.46 -6.42
CA LYS A 182 -25.04 -2.41 -7.00
C LYS A 182 -24.85 -1.17 -7.86
N LEU A 183 -23.66 -0.55 -7.77
CA LEU A 183 -23.31 0.63 -8.55
C LEU A 183 -22.33 0.28 -9.67
N PHE A 184 -22.49 0.92 -10.82
CA PHE A 184 -21.52 0.86 -11.88
C PHE A 184 -20.35 1.83 -11.58
N ILE A 185 -19.15 1.28 -11.45
CA ILE A 185 -17.91 2.04 -11.28
C ILE A 185 -17.04 1.77 -12.50
N PRO A 186 -16.60 2.79 -13.26
CA PRO A 186 -15.91 2.57 -14.56
C PRO A 186 -14.66 1.68 -14.51
N GLY A 187 -13.97 1.62 -13.36
CA GLY A 187 -12.79 0.78 -13.15
C GLY A 187 -13.08 -0.70 -12.87
N PHE A 188 -14.35 -1.09 -12.81
CA PHE A 188 -14.80 -2.47 -12.56
C PHE A 188 -15.61 -2.99 -13.75
N VAL A 189 -15.48 -4.28 -14.04
CA VAL A 189 -16.22 -4.95 -15.11
C VAL A 189 -17.68 -5.18 -14.68
N ASP A 190 -17.85 -5.67 -13.47
CA ASP A 190 -19.15 -5.97 -12.88
C ASP A 190 -19.63 -4.84 -11.95
N PRO A 191 -20.96 -4.64 -11.83
CA PRO A 191 -21.50 -3.72 -10.84
C PRO A 191 -21.07 -4.09 -9.41
N VAL A 192 -20.59 -3.10 -8.67
CA VAL A 192 -19.98 -3.25 -7.35
C VAL A 192 -21.02 -3.11 -6.25
N PRO A 193 -21.16 -4.06 -5.33
CA PRO A 193 -22.08 -3.94 -4.21
C PRO A 193 -21.55 -2.97 -3.15
N PRO A 194 -22.43 -2.17 -2.49
CA PRO A 194 -22.04 -1.22 -1.46
C PRO A 194 -21.26 -1.86 -0.29
N SER A 195 -21.54 -3.12 0.01
CA SER A 195 -20.89 -3.88 1.09
C SER A 195 -19.37 -3.95 0.95
N VAL A 196 -18.81 -3.76 -0.27
CA VAL A 196 -17.37 -3.75 -0.51
C VAL A 196 -16.77 -2.35 -0.72
N PHE A 197 -17.56 -1.28 -0.58
CA PHE A 197 -17.01 0.06 -0.62
C PHE A 197 -16.20 0.37 0.65
N PRO A 198 -15.21 1.26 0.58
CA PRO A 198 -14.49 1.72 1.76
C PRO A 198 -15.46 2.24 2.83
N PRO A 199 -15.34 1.79 4.09
CA PRO A 199 -16.29 2.20 5.14
C PRO A 199 -16.41 3.72 5.30
N VAL A 200 -15.29 4.41 5.12
CA VAL A 200 -15.22 5.87 5.24
C VAL A 200 -16.02 6.60 4.15
N ALA A 201 -16.32 5.97 3.01
CA ALA A 201 -17.16 6.57 1.97
C ALA A 201 -18.62 6.78 2.41
N PHE A 202 -19.05 6.11 3.48
CA PHE A 202 -20.40 6.24 4.04
C PHE A 202 -20.47 7.19 5.25
N THR A 203 -19.37 7.84 5.59
CA THR A 203 -19.33 8.85 6.67
C THR A 203 -19.15 10.23 6.06
N GLU A 204 -19.78 11.25 6.66
CA GLU A 204 -19.74 12.63 6.16
C GLU A 204 -18.30 13.15 5.99
N ASP A 205 -17.47 12.99 7.04
CA ASP A 205 -16.08 13.44 7.01
C ASP A 205 -15.24 12.68 5.99
N GLY A 206 -15.41 11.35 5.91
CA GLY A 206 -14.64 10.52 4.98
C GLY A 206 -15.03 10.74 3.52
N TYR A 207 -16.33 10.87 3.25
CA TYR A 207 -16.83 11.21 1.94
C TYR A 207 -16.32 12.58 1.48
N SER A 208 -16.40 13.58 2.35
CA SER A 208 -15.89 14.93 2.08
C SER A 208 -14.39 14.93 1.79
N CYS A 209 -13.61 14.13 2.54
CA CYS A 209 -12.17 13.96 2.27
C CYS A 209 -11.92 13.31 0.90
N TYR A 210 -12.65 12.25 0.53
CA TYR A 210 -12.50 11.65 -0.79
C TYR A 210 -12.88 12.60 -1.92
N MET A 211 -13.98 13.36 -1.79
CA MET A 211 -14.37 14.39 -2.74
C MET A 211 -13.31 15.48 -2.89
N TYR A 212 -12.73 15.93 -1.77
CA TYR A 212 -11.64 16.90 -1.75
C TYR A 212 -10.43 16.40 -2.56
N HIS A 213 -9.99 15.16 -2.33
CA HIS A 213 -8.87 14.57 -3.05
C HIS A 213 -9.21 14.32 -4.52
N ALA A 214 -10.39 13.79 -4.84
CA ALA A 214 -10.84 13.52 -6.21
C ALA A 214 -10.74 14.76 -7.11
N LEU A 215 -11.26 15.89 -6.63
CA LEU A 215 -11.23 17.16 -7.37
C LEU A 215 -9.79 17.68 -7.57
N ARG A 216 -8.87 17.38 -6.66
CA ARG A 216 -7.47 17.79 -6.75
C ARG A 216 -6.63 16.91 -7.67
N TYR A 217 -6.91 15.62 -7.74
CA TYR A 217 -6.17 14.70 -8.61
C TYR A 217 -6.25 15.13 -10.08
N THR A 218 -7.39 15.67 -10.52
CA THR A 218 -7.57 16.17 -11.89
C THR A 218 -6.74 17.42 -12.22
N GLN A 219 -6.15 18.08 -11.21
CA GLN A 219 -5.35 19.29 -11.35
C GLN A 219 -3.85 19.02 -11.52
N THR A 220 -3.44 17.75 -11.46
CA THR A 220 -2.05 17.33 -11.66
C THR A 220 -1.71 17.25 -13.15
N LYS A 221 -0.44 17.33 -13.49
CA LYS A 221 0.03 17.16 -14.87
C LYS A 221 -0.10 15.71 -15.36
N GLY A 222 0.06 14.75 -14.44
CA GLY A 222 -0.07 13.32 -14.70
C GLY A 222 -0.28 12.53 -13.41
N ILE A 223 -0.73 11.29 -13.55
CA ILE A 223 -0.96 10.34 -12.46
C ILE A 223 -0.08 9.13 -12.65
N VAL A 224 0.87 8.94 -11.74
CA VAL A 224 1.73 7.77 -11.69
C VAL A 224 1.09 6.75 -10.75
N ILE A 225 0.81 5.56 -11.24
CA ILE A 225 0.05 4.57 -10.48
C ILE A 225 0.82 3.26 -10.32
N ASN A 226 0.83 2.73 -9.10
CA ASN A 226 1.49 1.48 -8.76
C ASN A 226 0.64 0.27 -9.17
N THR A 227 0.41 0.13 -10.46
CA THR A 227 -0.26 -1.02 -11.07
C THR A 227 0.36 -1.32 -12.44
N LEU A 228 -0.12 -2.34 -13.12
CA LEU A 228 0.36 -2.76 -14.44
C LEU A 228 -0.80 -3.09 -15.38
N GLN A 229 -0.54 -2.93 -16.68
CA GLN A 229 -1.53 -3.13 -17.73
C GLN A 229 -2.13 -4.54 -17.73
N GLU A 230 -1.32 -5.54 -17.44
CA GLU A 230 -1.70 -6.95 -17.46
C GLU A 230 -2.65 -7.32 -16.30
N LEU A 231 -2.63 -6.55 -15.22
CA LEU A 231 -3.47 -6.79 -14.04
C LEU A 231 -4.78 -5.97 -14.08
N GLU A 232 -4.71 -4.71 -14.50
CA GLU A 232 -5.83 -3.78 -14.42
C GLU A 232 -6.15 -3.09 -15.76
N SER A 233 -6.06 -3.82 -16.89
CA SER A 233 -6.33 -3.26 -18.22
C SER A 233 -7.67 -2.55 -18.35
N HIS A 234 -8.76 -3.13 -17.78
CA HIS A 234 -10.09 -2.52 -17.82
C HIS A 234 -10.12 -1.17 -17.10
N ALA A 235 -9.60 -1.12 -15.88
CA ALA A 235 -9.56 0.11 -15.10
C ALA A 235 -8.69 1.20 -15.74
N LEU A 236 -7.51 0.82 -16.26
CA LEU A 236 -6.61 1.75 -16.95
C LEU A 236 -7.24 2.29 -18.24
N ASN A 237 -7.94 1.48 -19.01
CA ASN A 237 -8.64 1.91 -20.22
C ASN A 237 -9.79 2.86 -19.92
N SER A 238 -10.42 2.77 -18.75
CA SER A 238 -11.51 3.68 -18.36
C SER A 238 -11.07 5.15 -18.26
N PHE A 239 -9.79 5.42 -18.04
CA PHE A 239 -9.24 6.79 -18.00
C PHE A 239 -9.00 7.40 -19.37
N SER A 240 -8.93 6.60 -20.44
CA SER A 240 -8.61 7.06 -21.80
C SER A 240 -9.71 7.91 -22.43
N THR A 241 -10.93 7.87 -21.92
CA THR A 241 -12.12 8.56 -22.45
C THR A 241 -12.45 9.87 -21.74
N SER A 242 -11.70 10.23 -20.70
CA SER A 242 -11.98 11.39 -19.84
C SER A 242 -10.98 12.53 -20.12
N GLN A 243 -11.34 13.76 -19.74
CA GLN A 243 -10.41 14.91 -19.67
C GLN A 243 -9.47 14.81 -18.47
N MET A 244 -8.97 13.59 -18.21
CA MET A 244 -8.12 13.28 -17.07
C MET A 244 -6.65 13.53 -17.40
N PRO A 245 -5.82 13.82 -16.39
CA PRO A 245 -4.37 13.77 -16.54
C PRO A 245 -3.93 12.41 -17.09
N ARG A 246 -2.83 12.40 -17.84
CA ARG A 246 -2.27 11.14 -18.36
C ARG A 246 -1.91 10.21 -17.21
N VAL A 247 -2.28 8.94 -17.33
CA VAL A 247 -1.99 7.90 -16.32
C VAL A 247 -0.80 7.06 -16.78
N TYR A 248 0.17 6.88 -15.87
CA TYR A 248 1.40 6.10 -16.08
C TYR A 248 1.39 4.88 -15.16
N PRO A 249 0.97 3.69 -15.63
CA PRO A 249 1.07 2.45 -14.86
C PRO A 249 2.54 1.99 -14.86
N ILE A 250 3.16 1.99 -13.67
CA ILE A 250 4.59 1.69 -13.51
C ILE A 250 4.87 0.50 -12.59
N GLY A 251 3.80 -0.14 -12.10
CA GLY A 251 3.90 -1.22 -11.11
C GLY A 251 4.36 -2.58 -11.66
N PRO A 252 4.65 -3.51 -10.76
CA PRO A 252 4.64 -3.30 -9.32
C PRO A 252 5.90 -2.56 -8.84
N VAL A 253 5.71 -1.56 -8.00
CA VAL A 253 6.78 -0.88 -7.28
C VAL A 253 6.84 -1.49 -5.89
N LEU A 254 7.88 -2.27 -5.60
CA LEU A 254 8.01 -3.09 -4.41
C LEU A 254 9.39 -2.94 -3.78
N ASP A 255 9.44 -2.92 -2.45
CA ASP A 255 10.67 -3.14 -1.68
C ASP A 255 10.90 -4.66 -1.54
N LEU A 256 11.65 -5.24 -2.49
CA LEU A 256 11.95 -6.67 -2.50
C LEU A 256 13.00 -7.09 -1.47
N VAL A 257 13.73 -6.16 -0.90
CA VAL A 257 14.68 -6.41 0.20
C VAL A 257 13.92 -6.56 1.52
N GLY A 258 12.90 -5.75 1.70
CA GLY A 258 12.06 -5.76 2.88
C GLY A 258 12.81 -5.38 4.16
N SER A 259 12.15 -5.65 5.28
CA SER A 259 12.64 -5.26 6.61
C SER A 259 13.69 -6.21 7.21
N ALA A 260 14.11 -7.26 6.50
CA ALA A 260 15.04 -8.24 7.04
C ALA A 260 16.37 -7.61 7.54
N GLN A 261 16.83 -6.53 6.89
CA GLN A 261 18.08 -5.85 7.25
C GLN A 261 17.94 -4.90 8.45
N TRP A 262 16.77 -4.30 8.65
CA TRP A 262 16.52 -3.31 9.70
C TRP A 262 15.50 -3.75 10.74
N HIS A 263 15.11 -5.04 10.72
CA HIS A 263 14.19 -5.62 11.70
C HIS A 263 14.73 -5.37 13.13
N PRO A 264 13.93 -4.83 14.06
CA PRO A 264 14.36 -4.53 15.42
C PRO A 264 14.82 -5.80 16.18
N ASP A 265 14.19 -6.94 15.93
CA ASP A 265 14.58 -8.26 16.47
C ASP A 265 15.03 -9.21 15.36
N ARG A 266 16.30 -9.11 14.99
CA ARG A 266 16.91 -9.97 13.97
C ARG A 266 16.95 -11.44 14.41
N ALA A 267 17.22 -11.70 15.67
CA ALA A 267 17.35 -13.08 16.18
C ALA A 267 16.00 -13.81 16.07
N HIS A 268 14.91 -13.12 16.40
CA HIS A 268 13.56 -13.66 16.23
C HIS A 268 13.24 -13.90 14.75
N HIS A 269 13.53 -12.94 13.88
CA HIS A 269 13.34 -13.09 12.43
C HIS A 269 14.13 -14.30 11.88
N GLU A 270 15.41 -14.45 12.24
CA GLU A 270 16.23 -15.58 11.83
C GLU A 270 15.68 -16.93 12.36
N SER A 271 15.08 -16.94 13.56
CA SER A 271 14.46 -18.15 14.10
C SER A 271 13.25 -18.60 13.29
N ILE A 272 12.45 -17.65 12.81
CA ILE A 272 11.29 -17.91 11.95
C ILE A 272 11.74 -18.44 10.57
N ILE A 273 12.78 -17.84 9.98
CA ILE A 273 13.33 -18.33 8.71
C ILE A 273 13.84 -19.77 8.86
N ARG A 274 14.56 -20.10 9.95
CA ARG A 274 15.01 -21.48 10.23
C ARG A 274 13.84 -22.44 10.36
N TRP A 275 12.78 -22.05 11.06
CA TRP A 275 11.57 -22.87 11.14
C TRP A 275 10.95 -23.11 9.77
N LEU A 276 10.91 -22.09 8.90
CA LEU A 276 10.40 -22.23 7.53
C LEU A 276 11.29 -23.14 6.67
N GLU A 277 12.63 -23.09 6.84
CA GLU A 277 13.56 -23.95 6.12
C GLU A 277 13.34 -25.45 6.38
N GLU A 278 12.82 -25.79 7.55
CA GLU A 278 12.47 -27.16 7.93
C GLU A 278 11.12 -27.63 7.31
N GLN A 279 10.33 -26.70 6.74
CA GLN A 279 9.03 -27.04 6.20
C GLN A 279 9.10 -27.48 4.73
N PRO A 280 8.24 -28.42 4.31
CA PRO A 280 8.13 -28.79 2.89
C PRO A 280 7.75 -27.60 2.00
N SER A 281 8.15 -27.64 0.73
CA SER A 281 7.81 -26.58 -0.23
C SER A 281 6.29 -26.43 -0.36
N SER A 282 5.82 -25.18 -0.40
CA SER A 282 4.41 -24.81 -0.57
C SER A 282 3.45 -25.45 0.44
N SER A 283 3.91 -25.71 1.68
CA SER A 283 3.13 -26.40 2.71
C SER A 283 2.61 -25.49 3.83
N VAL A 284 3.09 -24.25 3.91
CA VAL A 284 2.78 -23.32 4.99
C VAL A 284 1.79 -22.26 4.52
N VAL A 285 0.72 -22.05 5.29
CA VAL A 285 -0.18 -20.90 5.16
C VAL A 285 0.39 -19.75 5.98
N PHE A 286 0.63 -18.63 5.35
CA PHE A 286 1.02 -17.39 6.03
C PHE A 286 -0.21 -16.53 6.32
N LEU A 287 -0.40 -16.09 7.56
CA LEU A 287 -1.43 -15.13 7.95
C LEU A 287 -0.77 -13.82 8.37
N CYS A 288 -1.05 -12.75 7.63
CA CYS A 288 -0.56 -11.40 7.98
C CYS A 288 -1.54 -10.33 7.49
N PHE A 289 -1.85 -9.40 8.36
CA PHE A 289 -2.83 -8.34 8.11
C PHE A 289 -2.19 -6.97 7.87
N GLY A 290 -0.92 -6.96 7.45
CA GLY A 290 -0.16 -5.74 7.11
C GLY A 290 0.35 -4.98 8.34
N SER A 291 0.88 -3.78 8.10
CA SER A 291 1.52 -2.98 9.15
C SER A 291 0.56 -2.41 10.19
N MET A 292 -0.72 -2.23 9.84
CA MET A 292 -1.74 -1.61 10.67
C MET A 292 -2.91 -2.56 11.00
N GLY A 293 -2.92 -3.75 10.40
CA GLY A 293 -3.98 -4.73 10.60
C GLY A 293 -3.85 -5.47 11.92
N CYS A 294 -4.95 -5.51 12.67
CA CYS A 294 -5.11 -6.28 13.88
C CYS A 294 -6.59 -6.67 14.02
N LEU A 295 -6.86 -7.67 14.81
CA LEU A 295 -8.18 -8.26 14.98
C LEU A 295 -8.56 -8.28 16.45
N ASP A 296 -9.85 -8.23 16.73
CA ASP A 296 -10.37 -8.30 18.10
C ASP A 296 -10.34 -9.75 18.61
N GLU A 297 -10.24 -9.94 19.93
CA GLU A 297 -10.08 -11.24 20.56
C GLU A 297 -11.08 -12.32 20.10
N PRO A 298 -12.38 -12.04 19.93
CA PRO A 298 -13.32 -13.06 19.43
C PRO A 298 -12.92 -13.58 18.03
N GLN A 299 -12.45 -12.70 17.15
CA GLN A 299 -12.01 -13.09 15.81
C GLN A 299 -10.67 -13.84 15.84
N VAL A 300 -9.77 -13.47 16.75
CA VAL A 300 -8.50 -14.20 16.97
C VAL A 300 -8.80 -15.66 17.39
N ARG A 301 -9.77 -15.88 18.27
CA ARG A 301 -10.19 -17.23 18.69
C ARG A 301 -10.78 -18.07 17.57
N GLU A 302 -11.61 -17.47 16.70
CA GLU A 302 -12.15 -18.16 15.52
C GLU A 302 -11.04 -18.54 14.53
N ILE A 303 -10.05 -17.67 14.33
CA ILE A 303 -8.87 -17.99 13.49
C ILE A 303 -8.11 -19.18 14.07
N ALA A 304 -7.83 -19.18 15.37
CA ALA A 304 -7.13 -20.26 16.02
C ALA A 304 -7.88 -21.60 15.84
N HIS A 305 -9.18 -21.62 16.06
CA HIS A 305 -10.00 -22.82 15.82
C HIS A 305 -10.03 -23.24 14.35
N GLY A 306 -10.11 -22.29 13.41
CA GLY A 306 -10.06 -22.58 11.99
C GLY A 306 -8.73 -23.20 11.55
N LEU A 307 -7.60 -22.70 12.08
CA LEU A 307 -6.26 -23.24 11.83
C LEU A 307 -6.12 -24.68 12.39
N GLU A 308 -6.57 -24.92 13.61
CA GLU A 308 -6.57 -26.29 14.20
C GLU A 308 -7.38 -27.28 13.36
N ARG A 309 -8.56 -26.86 12.86
CA ARG A 309 -9.43 -27.71 12.02
C ARG A 309 -8.85 -27.94 10.63
N ALA A 310 -8.24 -26.93 10.04
CA ALA A 310 -7.65 -27.01 8.71
C ALA A 310 -6.45 -27.94 8.65
N ARG A 311 -5.69 -28.07 9.73
CA ARG A 311 -4.51 -28.95 9.88
C ARG A 311 -3.40 -28.74 8.84
N PHE A 312 -3.31 -27.55 8.25
CA PHE A 312 -2.17 -27.14 7.47
C PHE A 312 -1.09 -26.51 8.37
N ARG A 313 0.15 -26.57 7.94
CA ARG A 313 1.21 -25.79 8.57
C ARG A 313 0.90 -24.31 8.42
N PHE A 314 1.14 -23.52 9.47
CA PHE A 314 0.87 -22.09 9.41
C PHE A 314 1.95 -21.27 10.11
N LEU A 315 2.14 -20.05 9.58
CA LEU A 315 2.86 -18.96 10.23
C LEU A 315 1.88 -17.81 10.40
N TRP A 316 1.63 -17.39 11.62
CA TRP A 316 0.66 -16.35 11.91
C TRP A 316 1.31 -15.15 12.59
N SER A 317 1.37 -14.01 11.88
CA SER A 317 1.74 -12.71 12.46
C SER A 317 0.53 -12.12 13.18
N LEU A 318 0.52 -12.22 14.49
CA LEU A 318 -0.58 -11.76 15.36
C LEU A 318 -0.12 -10.54 16.15
N ARG A 319 -0.92 -9.47 16.10
CA ARG A 319 -0.58 -8.16 16.70
C ARG A 319 -1.71 -7.64 17.58
N GLU A 320 -1.32 -7.03 18.70
CA GLU A 320 -2.25 -6.38 19.62
C GLU A 320 -2.84 -5.10 19.01
N PRO A 321 -4.18 -4.90 19.08
CA PRO A 321 -4.80 -3.66 18.65
C PRO A 321 -4.22 -2.45 19.39
N PRO A 322 -3.94 -1.32 18.69
CA PRO A 322 -3.42 -0.13 19.33
C PRO A 322 -4.45 0.49 20.28
N LYS A 323 -3.96 1.08 21.38
CA LYS A 323 -4.78 1.78 22.37
C LYS A 323 -5.21 3.17 21.88
N VAL A 324 -4.41 3.76 21.00
CA VAL A 324 -4.66 5.06 20.35
C VAL A 324 -4.89 4.87 18.86
N LEU A 325 -5.90 5.53 18.31
CA LEU A 325 -6.37 5.32 16.94
C LEU A 325 -5.29 5.39 15.85
N LEU A 326 -4.30 6.24 16.03
CA LEU A 326 -3.25 6.50 15.04
C LEU A 326 -1.96 5.70 15.28
N ASP A 327 -1.85 5.02 16.41
CA ASP A 327 -0.66 4.24 16.74
C ASP A 327 -0.59 2.95 15.93
N GLN A 328 0.60 2.41 15.80
CA GLN A 328 0.80 1.09 15.19
C GLN A 328 0.35 0.00 16.17
N PRO A 329 -0.20 -1.12 15.66
CA PRO A 329 -0.40 -2.32 16.45
C PRO A 329 0.89 -2.75 17.13
N ASP A 330 0.77 -3.23 18.36
CA ASP A 330 1.90 -3.64 19.18
C ASP A 330 2.04 -5.17 19.22
N GLU A 331 3.05 -5.70 19.88
CA GLU A 331 3.17 -7.12 20.15
C GLU A 331 2.46 -7.45 21.46
N TYR A 332 1.79 -8.62 21.51
CA TYR A 332 1.20 -9.08 22.74
C TYR A 332 2.28 -9.40 23.78
N THR A 333 2.13 -8.88 24.98
CA THR A 333 2.99 -9.23 26.11
C THR A 333 2.78 -10.70 26.51
N ASN A 334 1.53 -11.18 26.45
CA ASN A 334 1.16 -12.57 26.68
C ASN A 334 0.12 -13.02 25.64
N ILE A 335 0.57 -13.71 24.63
CA ILE A 335 -0.26 -14.16 23.52
C ILE A 335 -1.27 -15.25 23.94
N GLU A 336 -0.99 -16.00 25.02
CA GLU A 336 -1.88 -17.05 25.51
C GLU A 336 -3.22 -16.52 26.05
N GLU A 337 -3.28 -15.24 26.44
CA GLU A 337 -4.51 -14.63 26.95
C GLU A 337 -5.59 -14.47 25.86
N VAL A 338 -5.18 -14.29 24.59
CA VAL A 338 -6.09 -14.08 23.47
C VAL A 338 -6.36 -15.35 22.66
N LEU A 339 -5.49 -16.34 22.77
CA LEU A 339 -5.63 -17.64 22.10
C LEU A 339 -6.48 -18.61 22.93
N PRO A 340 -7.11 -19.60 22.31
CA PRO A 340 -7.76 -20.70 23.04
C PRO A 340 -6.76 -21.45 23.93
N ASN A 341 -7.18 -21.84 25.14
CA ASN A 341 -6.31 -22.53 26.08
C ASN A 341 -5.61 -23.75 25.46
N GLY A 342 -4.28 -23.81 25.59
CA GLY A 342 -3.46 -24.89 25.05
C GLY A 342 -3.31 -24.90 23.53
N PHE A 343 -3.71 -23.83 22.81
CA PHE A 343 -3.60 -23.75 21.37
C PHE A 343 -2.15 -23.89 20.89
N LEU A 344 -1.21 -23.15 21.50
CA LEU A 344 0.20 -23.19 21.13
C LEU A 344 0.80 -24.60 21.33
N GLU A 345 0.42 -25.28 22.40
CA GLU A 345 0.87 -26.64 22.67
C GLU A 345 0.34 -27.64 21.62
N ARG A 346 -0.97 -27.57 21.31
CA ARG A 346 -1.60 -28.48 20.33
C ARG A 346 -1.14 -28.25 18.90
N THR A 347 -0.65 -27.06 18.57
CA THR A 347 -0.20 -26.71 17.22
C THR A 347 1.32 -26.66 17.08
N SER A 348 2.09 -26.91 18.13
CA SER A 348 3.55 -26.76 18.18
C SER A 348 4.32 -27.50 17.08
N GLU A 349 3.80 -28.62 16.57
CA GLU A 349 4.44 -29.41 15.51
C GLU A 349 4.23 -28.83 14.11
N PHE A 350 3.21 -27.98 13.91
CA PHE A 350 2.85 -27.50 12.56
C PHE A 350 2.50 -26.01 12.48
N GLY A 351 2.47 -25.29 13.59
CA GLY A 351 2.12 -23.88 13.66
C GLY A 351 3.15 -23.03 14.39
N LEU A 352 3.35 -21.82 13.90
CA LEU A 352 4.15 -20.79 14.55
C LEU A 352 3.36 -19.50 14.60
N VAL A 353 3.18 -18.92 15.82
CA VAL A 353 2.61 -17.58 16.02
C VAL A 353 3.72 -16.64 16.41
N CYS A 354 3.79 -15.48 15.75
CA CYS A 354 4.82 -14.48 15.97
C CYS A 354 4.23 -13.06 15.96
N GLY A 355 5.02 -12.08 16.37
CA GLY A 355 4.72 -10.67 16.27
C GLY A 355 4.92 -10.10 14.85
N TRP A 356 5.43 -8.87 14.77
CA TRP A 356 5.71 -8.24 13.48
C TRP A 356 6.86 -8.94 12.73
N ILE A 357 6.70 -9.11 11.41
CA ILE A 357 7.66 -9.82 10.57
C ILE A 357 7.76 -9.18 9.17
N SER A 358 8.89 -9.38 8.51
CA SER A 358 9.10 -8.96 7.11
C SER A 358 8.22 -9.77 6.15
N GLN A 359 7.05 -9.23 5.79
CA GLN A 359 6.08 -9.90 4.92
C GLN A 359 6.70 -10.35 3.59
N VAL A 360 7.45 -9.47 2.93
CA VAL A 360 8.06 -9.78 1.63
C VAL A 360 9.08 -10.92 1.72
N SER A 361 9.88 -10.97 2.79
CA SER A 361 10.86 -12.05 3.00
C SER A 361 10.18 -13.40 3.23
N ILE A 362 9.04 -13.38 3.94
CA ILE A 362 8.23 -14.59 4.17
C ILE A 362 7.58 -15.06 2.86
N LEU A 363 6.95 -14.15 2.11
CA LEU A 363 6.33 -14.49 0.82
C LEU A 363 7.33 -15.03 -0.21
N ALA A 364 8.59 -14.60 -0.14
CA ALA A 364 9.67 -15.11 -0.97
C ALA A 364 10.10 -16.54 -0.61
N HIS A 365 9.76 -17.04 0.58
CA HIS A 365 10.26 -18.33 1.05
C HIS A 365 9.51 -19.51 0.41
N LYS A 366 10.26 -20.51 -0.06
CA LYS A 366 9.73 -21.69 -0.78
C LYS A 366 8.67 -22.50 -0.02
N ALA A 367 8.69 -22.45 1.31
CA ALA A 367 7.73 -23.18 2.14
C ALA A 367 6.32 -22.56 2.09
N ILE A 368 6.19 -21.28 1.74
CA ILE A 368 4.89 -20.60 1.71
C ILE A 368 4.08 -21.08 0.51
N GLY A 369 2.92 -21.66 0.81
CA GLY A 369 1.98 -22.17 -0.18
C GLY A 369 0.74 -21.33 -0.37
N GLY A 370 0.38 -20.48 0.59
CA GLY A 370 -0.78 -19.60 0.54
C GLY A 370 -0.68 -18.46 1.55
N PHE A 371 -1.42 -17.39 1.31
CA PHE A 371 -1.38 -16.17 2.11
C PHE A 371 -2.80 -15.71 2.47
N VAL A 372 -3.15 -15.74 3.75
CA VAL A 372 -4.35 -15.08 4.27
C VAL A 372 -4.04 -13.61 4.46
N SER A 373 -4.60 -12.77 3.60
CA SER A 373 -4.23 -11.37 3.45
C SER A 373 -5.38 -10.42 3.73
N HIS A 374 -5.06 -9.27 4.33
CA HIS A 374 -5.99 -8.13 4.44
C HIS A 374 -6.30 -7.46 3.09
N CYS A 375 -5.70 -7.90 1.99
CA CYS A 375 -5.89 -7.35 0.65
C CYS A 375 -5.45 -5.88 0.47
N GLY A 376 -4.53 -5.38 1.29
CA GLY A 376 -3.81 -4.13 1.00
C GLY A 376 -3.04 -4.25 -0.32
N TRP A 377 -3.02 -3.18 -1.13
CA TRP A 377 -2.53 -3.26 -2.50
C TRP A 377 -1.06 -3.73 -2.62
N ASN A 378 -0.18 -3.20 -1.77
CA ASN A 378 1.22 -3.65 -1.75
C ASN A 378 1.31 -5.16 -1.46
N SER A 379 0.52 -5.66 -0.52
CA SER A 379 0.51 -7.09 -0.18
C SER A 379 0.00 -7.97 -1.32
N ILE A 380 -0.96 -7.48 -2.10
CA ILE A 380 -1.41 -8.15 -3.33
C ILE A 380 -0.27 -8.20 -4.35
N LEU A 381 0.39 -7.08 -4.60
CA LEU A 381 1.50 -7.01 -5.56
C LEU A 381 2.69 -7.88 -5.13
N GLU A 382 3.05 -7.88 -3.84
CA GLU A 382 4.10 -8.76 -3.28
C GLU A 382 3.74 -10.24 -3.45
N SER A 383 2.50 -10.60 -3.15
CA SER A 383 2.00 -11.97 -3.30
C SER A 383 2.03 -12.43 -4.75
N LEU A 384 1.56 -11.59 -5.68
CA LEU A 384 1.61 -11.88 -7.13
C LEU A 384 3.05 -11.96 -7.63
N TRP A 385 3.96 -11.10 -7.15
CA TRP A 385 5.38 -11.16 -7.48
C TRP A 385 5.99 -12.51 -7.13
N HIS A 386 5.70 -13.03 -5.95
CA HIS A 386 6.22 -14.32 -5.48
C HIS A 386 5.39 -15.53 -5.97
N GLY A 387 4.24 -15.29 -6.60
CA GLY A 387 3.37 -16.36 -7.12
C GLY A 387 2.65 -17.13 -6.01
N VAL A 388 2.40 -16.49 -4.88
CA VAL A 388 1.68 -17.05 -3.73
C VAL A 388 0.19 -16.68 -3.83
N PRO A 389 -0.74 -17.62 -3.87
CA PRO A 389 -2.18 -17.32 -3.92
C PRO A 389 -2.67 -16.72 -2.59
N ILE A 390 -3.65 -15.80 -2.69
CA ILE A 390 -4.26 -15.10 -1.56
C ILE A 390 -5.61 -15.73 -1.20
N ALA A 391 -5.90 -15.83 0.12
CA ALA A 391 -7.25 -15.91 0.66
C ALA A 391 -7.61 -14.55 1.26
N THR A 392 -8.74 -13.97 0.83
CA THR A 392 -9.10 -12.59 1.14
C THR A 392 -9.71 -12.43 2.51
N TRP A 393 -9.22 -11.43 3.26
CA TRP A 393 -9.77 -11.00 4.53
C TRP A 393 -9.57 -9.49 4.73
N PRO A 394 -10.32 -8.64 4.02
CA PRO A 394 -10.17 -7.19 4.12
C PRO A 394 -10.56 -6.68 5.50
N ILE A 395 -9.95 -5.60 5.97
CA ILE A 395 -10.16 -5.03 7.31
C ILE A 395 -10.59 -3.57 7.25
N TYR A 396 -9.93 -2.73 6.43
CA TYR A 396 -10.13 -1.27 6.36
C TYR A 396 -9.73 -0.71 4.98
N ALA A 397 -9.88 0.59 4.78
CA ALA A 397 -9.53 1.33 3.57
C ALA A 397 -10.24 0.79 2.31
N GLU A 398 -9.51 0.63 1.19
CA GLU A 398 -10.02 0.08 -0.07
C GLU A 398 -9.92 -1.44 -0.18
N GLN A 399 -9.55 -2.11 0.91
CA GLN A 399 -9.24 -3.55 0.91
C GLN A 399 -10.42 -4.42 0.48
N GLN A 400 -11.66 -4.01 0.80
CA GLN A 400 -12.87 -4.71 0.39
C GLN A 400 -13.04 -4.66 -1.14
N LEU A 401 -12.80 -3.49 -1.77
CA LEU A 401 -12.79 -3.35 -3.22
C LEU A 401 -11.70 -4.21 -3.87
N ASN A 402 -10.52 -4.22 -3.27
CA ASN A 402 -9.40 -5.05 -3.74
C ASN A 402 -9.75 -6.55 -3.66
N ALA A 403 -10.32 -6.99 -2.54
CA ALA A 403 -10.76 -8.37 -2.35
C ALA A 403 -11.83 -8.76 -3.38
N PHE A 404 -12.84 -7.89 -3.59
CA PHE A 404 -13.88 -8.11 -4.59
C PHE A 404 -13.27 -8.28 -5.99
N LYS A 405 -12.39 -7.38 -6.40
CA LYS A 405 -11.72 -7.43 -7.69
C LYS A 405 -10.90 -8.72 -7.87
N MET A 406 -10.07 -9.05 -6.89
CA MET A 406 -9.22 -10.24 -6.92
C MET A 406 -10.01 -11.54 -7.05
N VAL A 407 -11.16 -11.64 -6.35
CA VAL A 407 -11.98 -12.86 -6.35
C VAL A 407 -12.95 -12.88 -7.53
N LYS A 408 -13.75 -11.81 -7.72
CA LYS A 408 -14.90 -11.84 -8.64
C LYS A 408 -14.52 -11.53 -10.08
N GLU A 409 -13.59 -10.61 -10.30
CA GLU A 409 -13.22 -10.22 -11.67
C GLU A 409 -11.98 -10.97 -12.19
N LEU A 410 -10.93 -11.04 -11.37
CA LEU A 410 -9.64 -11.59 -11.81
C LEU A 410 -9.52 -13.11 -11.56
N GLY A 411 -10.24 -13.63 -10.57
CA GLY A 411 -10.10 -15.03 -10.14
C GLY A 411 -8.69 -15.39 -9.66
N LEU A 412 -8.01 -14.42 -9.03
CA LEU A 412 -6.63 -14.53 -8.51
C LEU A 412 -6.57 -14.75 -6.99
N ALA A 413 -7.71 -14.83 -6.33
CA ALA A 413 -7.79 -15.06 -4.89
C ALA A 413 -8.95 -16.00 -4.52
N VAL A 414 -8.81 -16.67 -3.39
CA VAL A 414 -9.86 -17.47 -2.73
C VAL A 414 -10.63 -16.57 -1.77
N GLU A 415 -11.94 -16.72 -1.69
CA GLU A 415 -12.77 -15.96 -0.78
C GLU A 415 -12.83 -16.61 0.59
N ILE A 416 -12.36 -15.90 1.64
CA ILE A 416 -12.77 -16.12 3.03
C ILE A 416 -13.84 -15.10 3.37
N SER A 417 -13.55 -13.81 3.20
CA SER A 417 -14.51 -12.71 3.29
C SER A 417 -14.19 -11.61 2.27
N LEU A 418 -15.22 -10.90 1.79
CA LEU A 418 -15.08 -9.74 0.91
C LEU A 418 -15.42 -8.42 1.61
N ASP A 419 -16.24 -8.48 2.64
CA ASP A 419 -16.91 -7.35 3.26
C ASP A 419 -16.66 -7.25 4.78
N TYR A 420 -15.74 -8.08 5.32
CA TYR A 420 -15.36 -7.95 6.73
C TYR A 420 -14.79 -6.56 7.01
N ARG A 421 -15.13 -6.02 8.18
CA ARG A 421 -14.67 -4.72 8.66
C ARG A 421 -14.36 -4.83 10.15
N ARG A 422 -13.20 -4.37 10.54
CA ARG A 422 -12.85 -4.32 11.96
C ARG A 422 -13.84 -3.42 12.72
N GLY A 423 -14.25 -3.88 13.90
CA GLY A 423 -15.23 -3.18 14.73
C GLY A 423 -16.69 -3.34 14.28
N SER A 424 -16.94 -4.15 13.23
CA SER A 424 -18.30 -4.58 12.88
C SER A 424 -18.72 -5.75 13.77
N ASN A 425 -20.05 -5.99 13.85
CA ASN A 425 -20.58 -7.17 14.54
C ASN A 425 -20.41 -8.48 13.75
N LYS A 426 -19.79 -8.43 12.56
CA LYS A 426 -19.56 -9.60 11.72
C LYS A 426 -18.36 -10.39 12.23
N LEU A 427 -18.58 -11.67 12.53
CA LEU A 427 -17.56 -12.64 12.90
C LEU A 427 -17.42 -13.65 11.77
N VAL A 428 -16.18 -13.85 11.30
CA VAL A 428 -15.86 -14.94 10.36
C VAL A 428 -15.60 -16.20 11.18
N LEU A 429 -16.41 -17.21 10.96
CA LEU A 429 -16.42 -18.40 11.80
C LEU A 429 -15.28 -19.37 11.42
N ALA A 430 -14.89 -20.20 12.37
CA ALA A 430 -13.83 -21.20 12.20
C ALA A 430 -14.05 -22.13 10.99
N GLU A 431 -15.31 -22.49 10.70
CA GLU A 431 -15.68 -23.30 9.53
C GLU A 431 -15.42 -22.60 8.20
N GLU A 432 -15.66 -21.28 8.14
CA GLU A 432 -15.40 -20.46 6.95
C GLU A 432 -13.90 -20.33 6.71
N ILE A 433 -13.13 -20.15 7.79
CA ILE A 433 -11.67 -20.05 7.77
C ILE A 433 -11.07 -21.39 7.33
N GLU A 434 -11.50 -22.49 7.94
CA GLU A 434 -11.09 -23.84 7.55
C GLU A 434 -11.32 -24.10 6.06
N ARG A 435 -12.53 -23.80 5.56
CA ARG A 435 -12.88 -23.95 4.16
C ARG A 435 -11.97 -23.10 3.25
N GLY A 436 -11.78 -21.82 3.59
CA GLY A 436 -10.94 -20.90 2.82
C GLY A 436 -9.49 -21.36 2.76
N ILE A 437 -8.91 -21.82 3.88
CA ILE A 437 -7.56 -22.36 3.94
C ILE A 437 -7.44 -23.64 3.10
N LYS A 438 -8.39 -24.55 3.16
CA LYS A 438 -8.39 -25.76 2.34
C LYS A 438 -8.42 -25.44 0.84
N CYS A 439 -9.28 -24.50 0.42
CA CYS A 439 -9.32 -24.04 -0.97
C CYS A 439 -8.03 -23.33 -1.39
N LEU A 440 -7.44 -22.51 -0.50
CA LEU A 440 -6.18 -21.80 -0.75
C LEU A 440 -5.00 -22.78 -0.98
N MET A 441 -4.97 -23.86 -0.21
CA MET A 441 -3.87 -24.83 -0.21
C MET A 441 -4.08 -25.98 -1.22
N ASP A 442 -5.19 -25.99 -1.96
CA ASP A 442 -5.40 -26.93 -3.06
C ASP A 442 -4.29 -26.73 -4.12
N GLY A 443 -3.45 -27.75 -4.26
CA GLY A 443 -2.29 -27.73 -5.16
C GLY A 443 -2.64 -27.60 -6.64
N ASP A 444 -3.78 -28.15 -7.06
CA ASP A 444 -4.28 -28.17 -8.42
C ASP A 444 -5.33 -27.11 -8.72
N GLY A 445 -5.63 -26.24 -7.75
CA GLY A 445 -6.66 -25.22 -7.84
C GLY A 445 -6.43 -24.21 -8.96
N GLU A 446 -7.50 -23.78 -9.62
CA GLU A 446 -7.46 -22.79 -10.71
C GLU A 446 -6.84 -21.46 -10.28
N VAL A 447 -7.12 -21.00 -9.06
CA VAL A 447 -6.53 -19.76 -8.52
C VAL A 447 -5.01 -19.86 -8.51
N ARG A 448 -4.44 -20.97 -8.06
CA ARG A 448 -2.99 -21.17 -8.01
C ARG A 448 -2.35 -21.15 -9.40
N LYS A 449 -2.99 -21.76 -10.40
CA LYS A 449 -2.52 -21.75 -11.79
C LYS A 449 -2.51 -20.34 -12.34
N LYS A 450 -3.61 -19.58 -12.16
CA LYS A 450 -3.73 -18.18 -12.60
C LYS A 450 -2.72 -17.27 -11.90
N VAL A 451 -2.50 -17.43 -10.59
CA VAL A 451 -1.51 -16.66 -9.84
C VAL A 451 -0.09 -16.95 -10.34
N LYS A 452 0.26 -18.19 -10.64
CA LYS A 452 1.57 -18.53 -11.23
C LYS A 452 1.77 -17.90 -12.61
N GLU A 453 0.73 -17.83 -13.43
CA GLU A 453 0.77 -17.16 -14.73
C GLU A 453 0.91 -15.65 -14.56
N MET A 454 0.07 -15.04 -13.70
CA MET A 454 0.13 -13.61 -13.40
C MET A 454 1.48 -13.20 -12.81
N SER A 455 2.10 -14.04 -11.97
CA SER A 455 3.45 -13.79 -11.44
C SER A 455 4.50 -13.61 -12.54
N LYS A 456 4.40 -14.32 -13.64
CA LYS A 456 5.30 -14.14 -14.80
C LYS A 456 5.04 -12.80 -15.47
N ASN A 457 3.77 -12.43 -15.68
CA ASN A 457 3.38 -11.16 -16.28
C ASN A 457 3.83 -9.97 -15.43
N VAL A 458 3.63 -10.05 -14.11
CA VAL A 458 4.04 -9.04 -13.13
C VAL A 458 5.55 -8.77 -13.18
N ARG A 459 6.35 -9.83 -13.30
CA ARG A 459 7.82 -9.70 -13.42
C ARG A 459 8.23 -9.17 -14.78
N MET A 460 7.60 -9.64 -15.86
CA MET A 460 7.91 -9.17 -17.22
C MET A 460 7.55 -7.70 -17.42
N ALA A 461 6.49 -7.20 -16.80
CA ALA A 461 6.07 -5.82 -16.93
C ALA A 461 7.14 -4.80 -16.55
N VAL A 462 8.00 -5.11 -15.58
CA VAL A 462 9.08 -4.21 -15.11
C VAL A 462 10.44 -4.47 -15.74
N MET A 463 10.57 -5.52 -16.55
CA MET A 463 11.79 -5.79 -17.32
C MET A 463 11.89 -4.86 -18.53
N GLU A 464 13.07 -4.76 -19.12
CA GLU A 464 13.30 -4.00 -20.35
C GLU A 464 12.27 -4.39 -21.43
N ASN A 465 11.64 -3.39 -22.05
CA ASN A 465 10.52 -3.53 -23.00
C ASN A 465 9.18 -4.03 -22.41
N GLY A 466 9.08 -4.23 -21.09
CA GLY A 466 7.81 -4.52 -20.42
C GLY A 466 6.90 -3.28 -20.33
N SER A 467 5.61 -3.50 -20.12
CA SER A 467 4.59 -2.45 -20.12
C SER A 467 4.89 -1.33 -19.12
N SER A 468 5.23 -1.67 -17.89
CA SER A 468 5.57 -0.73 -16.81
C SER A 468 6.92 -0.05 -17.02
N TYR A 469 7.91 -0.77 -17.57
CA TYR A 469 9.21 -0.21 -17.94
C TYR A 469 9.06 0.87 -19.02
N MET A 470 8.30 0.59 -20.09
CA MET A 470 8.03 1.56 -21.15
C MET A 470 7.23 2.77 -20.66
N SER A 471 6.27 2.54 -19.77
CA SER A 471 5.49 3.62 -19.16
C SER A 471 6.35 4.55 -18.30
N LEU A 472 7.28 3.98 -17.52
CA LEU A 472 8.26 4.75 -16.75
C LEU A 472 9.19 5.56 -17.66
N GLY A 473 9.69 4.96 -18.75
CA GLY A 473 10.50 5.65 -19.74
C GLY A 473 9.79 6.88 -20.33
N THR A 474 8.51 6.71 -20.68
CA THR A 474 7.68 7.84 -21.17
C THR A 474 7.52 8.96 -20.14
N LEU A 475 7.34 8.60 -18.87
CA LEU A 475 7.28 9.60 -17.78
C LEU A 475 8.62 10.34 -17.63
N ILE A 476 9.74 9.63 -17.67
CA ILE A 476 11.09 10.21 -17.55
C ILE A 476 11.39 11.16 -18.72
N GLU A 477 11.02 10.80 -19.95
CA GLU A 477 11.13 11.70 -21.09
C GLU A 477 10.30 12.98 -20.91
N GLU A 478 9.07 12.85 -20.40
CA GLU A 478 8.22 14.01 -20.10
C GLU A 478 8.84 14.89 -19.01
N LEU A 479 9.36 14.30 -17.93
CA LEU A 479 10.05 15.03 -16.87
C LEU A 479 11.27 15.80 -17.39
N ALA A 480 12.08 15.19 -18.25
CA ALA A 480 13.23 15.85 -18.86
C ALA A 480 12.84 17.03 -19.78
N ASN A 481 11.64 16.99 -20.37
CA ASN A 481 11.11 18.06 -21.23
C ASN A 481 10.38 19.16 -20.45
N ASN A 482 10.17 19.01 -19.16
CA ASN A 482 9.55 20.04 -18.31
C ASN A 482 10.48 21.25 -18.02
N VAL A 483 11.79 21.14 -18.34
CA VAL A 483 12.82 22.07 -17.83
C VAL A 483 13.65 22.69 -18.95
#